data_df48a690c0499b2f88f564ba489045b4
#
_entry.id   df48a690c0499b2f88f564ba489045b4
#
_cell.length_a   1.000
_cell.length_b   1.000
_cell.length_c   1.000
_cell.angle_alpha   90.00
_cell.angle_beta   90.00
_cell.angle_gamma   90.00
#
_symmetry.space_group_name_H-M   'P 1'
#
loop_
_entity.id
_entity.type
_entity.pdbx_description
1 polymer ?
#
loop_
_entity_poly.entity_id
_entity_poly.type
_entity_poly.pdbx_seq_one_letter_code
_entity_poly.pdbx_strand_id
1 'polypeptide(L)'
;MDTQLFETLDERFSIESHGVLIDCQRLDIPNYVAFRIEFSSKRKPLIIVRAEGMNVPFFWTSIPEGRQREAEGVGKLIEDYLENKK
;
A
#
# COMPACT_ATOMS: atom_id res chain seq x y z
N MET A 1 -8.57 9.05 -6.91
CA MET A 1 -7.64 9.62 -5.91
C MET A 1 -6.37 10.06 -6.62
N ASP A 2 -5.92 11.25 -6.34
CA ASP A 2 -4.74 11.82 -6.96
C ASP A 2 -3.47 11.21 -6.37
N THR A 3 -2.51 10.87 -7.23
CA THR A 3 -1.22 10.33 -6.80
C THR A 3 -0.51 11.27 -5.83
N GLN A 4 -0.68 12.58 -5.99
CA GLN A 4 -0.08 13.57 -5.12
C GLN A 4 -0.50 13.44 -3.66
N LEU A 5 -1.68 12.88 -3.39
CA LEU A 5 -2.13 12.68 -2.02
C LEU A 5 -1.24 11.70 -1.26
N PHE A 6 -0.65 10.74 -1.96
CA PHE A 6 0.25 9.78 -1.33
C PHE A 6 1.57 10.40 -0.91
N GLU A 7 1.95 11.51 -1.53
CA GLU A 7 3.17 12.22 -1.18
C GLU A 7 3.05 12.95 0.16
N THR A 8 1.83 13.12 0.66
CA THR A 8 1.60 13.74 1.97
C THR A 8 1.82 12.75 3.11
N LEU A 9 1.92 11.46 2.82
CA LEU A 9 2.17 10.45 3.83
C LEU A 9 3.62 10.51 4.30
N ASP A 10 3.83 10.18 5.57
CA ASP A 10 5.17 10.00 6.08
C ASP A 10 5.87 8.90 5.29
N GLU A 11 7.19 8.96 5.21
CA GLU A 11 7.96 7.95 4.52
C GLU A 11 7.72 6.56 5.13
N ARG A 12 7.44 6.51 6.44
CA ARG A 12 7.16 5.27 7.14
C ARG A 12 6.03 5.50 8.14
N PHE A 13 5.06 4.61 8.14
CA PHE A 13 3.93 4.67 9.06
C PHE A 13 3.41 3.26 9.32
N SER A 14 2.58 3.12 10.35
CA SER A 14 2.01 1.83 10.72
C SER A 14 0.50 1.90 10.77
N ILE A 15 -0.14 0.80 10.39
CA ILE A 15 -1.58 0.64 10.44
C ILE A 15 -1.87 -0.61 11.24
N GLU A 16 -2.81 -0.54 12.18
CA GLU A 16 -3.27 -1.72 12.90
C GLU A 16 -4.56 -2.24 12.26
N SER A 17 -4.60 -3.53 12.01
CA SER A 17 -5.77 -4.18 11.44
C SER A 17 -5.91 -5.57 12.05
N HIS A 18 -7.03 -5.82 12.73
CA HIS A 18 -7.34 -7.13 13.31
C HIS A 18 -6.21 -7.67 14.19
N GLY A 19 -5.61 -6.79 15.00
CA GLY A 19 -4.54 -7.18 15.92
C GLY A 19 -3.17 -7.32 15.29
N VAL A 20 -3.03 -7.03 14.00
CA VAL A 20 -1.75 -7.09 13.29
C VAL A 20 -1.29 -5.67 12.99
N LEU A 21 -0.04 -5.36 13.36
CA LEU A 21 0.58 -4.11 12.94
C LEU A 21 1.16 -4.28 11.55
N ILE A 22 0.82 -3.36 10.68
CA ILE A 22 1.28 -3.34 9.29
C ILE A 22 2.20 -2.14 9.14
N ASP A 23 3.49 -2.40 9.01
CA ASP A 23 4.50 -1.36 8.84
C ASP A 23 4.64 -1.06 7.35
N CYS A 24 4.39 0.19 6.99
CA CYS A 24 4.39 0.61 5.58
C CYS A 24 5.53 1.58 5.36
N GLN A 25 6.42 1.25 4.44
CA GLN A 25 7.53 2.12 4.05
C GLN A 25 7.35 2.53 2.58
N ARG A 26 7.24 3.83 2.35
CA ARG A 26 7.10 4.33 0.99
C ARG A 26 8.41 4.11 0.22
N LEU A 27 8.30 3.58 -0.99
CA LEU A 27 9.43 3.37 -1.87
C LEU A 27 9.47 4.50 -2.90
N ASP A 28 10.67 4.98 -3.18
CA ASP A 28 10.87 6.06 -4.14
C ASP A 28 11.09 5.48 -5.53
N ILE A 29 9.99 5.14 -6.18
CA ILE A 29 10.01 4.62 -7.55
C ILE A 29 9.37 5.67 -8.45
N PRO A 30 10.10 6.21 -9.44
CA PRO A 30 9.56 7.25 -10.31
C PRO A 30 8.27 6.81 -11.00
N ASN A 31 7.28 7.68 -10.99
CA ASN A 31 5.97 7.50 -11.63
C ASN A 31 5.08 6.43 -10.99
N TYR A 32 5.47 5.88 -9.85
CA TYR A 32 4.67 4.86 -9.15
C TYR A 32 4.50 5.18 -7.69
N VAL A 33 3.34 4.79 -7.15
CA VAL A 33 3.11 4.78 -5.72
C VAL A 33 3.36 3.35 -5.26
N ALA A 34 4.36 3.15 -4.41
CA ALA A 34 4.75 1.82 -3.98
C ALA A 34 5.14 1.82 -2.51
N PHE A 35 4.89 0.69 -1.84
CA PHE A 35 5.21 0.52 -0.43
C PHE A 35 5.79 -0.85 -0.16
N ARG A 36 6.78 -0.88 0.73
CA ARG A 36 7.26 -2.12 1.31
C ARG A 36 6.46 -2.34 2.59
N ILE A 37 5.87 -3.51 2.70
CA ILE A 37 4.96 -3.85 3.81
C ILE A 37 5.56 -4.95 4.65
N GLU A 38 5.62 -4.73 5.96
CA GLU A 38 6.02 -5.74 6.92
C GLU A 38 4.89 -5.93 7.93
N PHE A 39 4.65 -7.18 8.32
CA PHE A 39 3.58 -7.53 9.23
C PHE A 39 4.17 -7.96 10.57
N SER A 40 3.51 -7.62 11.67
CA SER A 40 3.90 -8.10 13.00
C SER A 40 3.60 -9.59 13.18
N SER A 41 2.78 -10.16 12.29
CA SER A 41 2.54 -11.59 12.25
C SER A 41 3.69 -12.31 11.51
N LYS A 42 3.58 -13.63 11.37
CA LYS A 42 4.59 -14.41 10.65
C LYS A 42 4.47 -14.32 9.14
N ARG A 43 3.58 -13.48 8.64
CA ARG A 43 3.37 -13.29 7.22
C ARG A 43 4.60 -12.64 6.58
N LYS A 44 4.98 -13.13 5.40
CA LYS A 44 6.15 -12.61 4.68
C LYS A 44 5.97 -11.15 4.27
N PRO A 45 7.05 -10.37 4.24
CA PRO A 45 7.01 -9.01 3.72
C PRO A 45 6.46 -8.97 2.29
N LEU A 46 5.91 -7.84 1.92
CA LEU A 46 5.21 -7.67 0.67
C LEU A 46 5.56 -6.31 0.09
N ILE A 47 5.78 -6.25 -1.23
CA ILE A 47 5.89 -4.96 -1.92
C ILE A 47 4.63 -4.80 -2.74
N ILE A 48 3.96 -3.67 -2.57
CA ILE A 48 2.75 -3.37 -3.34
C ILE A 48 2.97 -2.11 -4.16
N VAL A 49 2.34 -2.10 -5.34
CA VAL A 49 2.43 -0.98 -6.28
C VAL A 49 1.03 -0.63 -6.72
N ARG A 50 0.76 0.68 -6.81
CA ARG A 50 -0.49 1.18 -7.35
C ARG A 50 -0.34 1.30 -8.86
N ALA A 51 -1.17 0.58 -9.60
CA ALA A 51 -1.08 0.51 -11.06
C ALA A 51 -2.37 1.01 -11.70
N GLU A 52 -2.29 1.40 -12.96
CA GLU A 52 -3.46 1.79 -13.75
C GLU A 52 -3.94 0.60 -14.56
N GLY A 53 -5.26 0.40 -14.58
CA GLY A 53 -5.89 -0.64 -15.38
C GLY A 53 -6.67 -0.05 -16.53
N MET A 54 -7.08 -0.89 -17.47
CA MET A 54 -7.85 -0.43 -18.65
C MET A 54 -9.28 -0.04 -18.27
N ASN A 55 -9.89 -0.77 -17.35
CA ASN A 55 -11.28 -0.56 -16.96
C ASN A 55 -11.46 0.00 -15.56
N VAL A 56 -10.37 0.10 -14.82
CA VAL A 56 -10.37 0.72 -13.48
C VAL A 56 -9.22 1.71 -13.45
N PRO A 57 -9.43 2.90 -12.88
CA PRO A 57 -8.37 3.91 -12.89
C PRO A 57 -7.13 3.48 -12.14
N PHE A 58 -7.28 2.77 -11.04
CA PHE A 58 -6.15 2.32 -10.25
C PHE A 58 -6.47 1.01 -9.53
N PHE A 59 -5.44 0.19 -9.35
CA PHE A 59 -5.54 -1.01 -8.54
C PHE A 59 -4.18 -1.30 -7.90
N TRP A 60 -4.19 -2.10 -6.84
CA TRP A 60 -2.96 -2.49 -6.16
C TRP A 60 -2.54 -3.87 -6.62
N THR A 61 -1.25 -4.04 -6.82
CA THR A 61 -0.69 -5.33 -7.20
C THR A 61 0.60 -5.59 -6.42
N SER A 62 1.01 -6.86 -6.31
CA SER A 62 2.23 -7.22 -5.58
C SER A 62 3.41 -7.40 -6.52
N ILE A 63 4.61 -7.20 -5.97
CA ILE A 63 5.86 -7.49 -6.67
C ILE A 63 6.68 -8.41 -5.75
N PRO A 64 7.01 -9.63 -6.16
CA PRO A 64 6.56 -10.28 -7.39
C PRO A 64 5.08 -10.62 -7.36
N GLU A 65 4.52 -10.97 -8.51
CA GLU A 65 3.12 -11.36 -8.61
C GLU A 65 2.83 -12.61 -7.78
N GLY A 66 1.55 -12.79 -7.42
CA GLY A 66 1.11 -13.97 -6.69
C GLY A 66 0.47 -13.67 -5.34
N ARG A 67 0.49 -12.41 -4.90
CA ARG A 67 -0.12 -12.02 -3.64
C ARG A 67 -1.13 -10.91 -3.85
N GLN A 68 -1.92 -11.02 -4.91
CA GLN A 68 -2.84 -9.98 -5.36
C GLN A 68 -3.84 -9.59 -4.28
N ARG A 69 -4.44 -10.55 -3.61
CA ARG A 69 -5.44 -10.26 -2.57
C ARG A 69 -4.84 -9.49 -1.40
N GLU A 70 -3.62 -9.85 -1.01
CA GLU A 70 -2.94 -9.14 0.06
C GLU A 70 -2.62 -7.72 -0.35
N ALA A 71 -2.16 -7.53 -1.59
CA ALA A 71 -1.85 -6.21 -2.11
C ALA A 71 -3.09 -5.32 -2.12
N GLU A 72 -4.23 -5.85 -2.58
CA GLU A 72 -5.48 -5.10 -2.60
C GLU A 72 -5.95 -4.75 -1.20
N GLY A 73 -5.88 -5.71 -0.27
CA GLY A 73 -6.31 -5.47 1.11
C GLY A 73 -5.47 -4.42 1.82
N VAL A 74 -4.15 -4.54 1.71
CA VAL A 74 -3.24 -3.58 2.33
C VAL A 74 -3.35 -2.22 1.65
N GLY A 75 -3.46 -2.21 0.33
CA GLY A 75 -3.63 -0.96 -0.42
C GLY A 75 -4.87 -0.19 0.01
N LYS A 76 -5.98 -0.91 0.23
CA LYS A 76 -7.20 -0.29 0.73
C LYS A 76 -7.01 0.29 2.13
N LEU A 77 -6.28 -0.41 3.00
CA LEU A 77 -6.00 0.11 4.33
C LEU A 77 -5.17 1.39 4.27
N ILE A 78 -4.22 1.47 3.34
CA ILE A 78 -3.42 2.67 3.15
C ILE A 78 -4.29 3.81 2.64
N GLU A 79 -5.19 3.54 1.70
CA GLU A 79 -6.12 4.56 1.20
C GLU A 79 -7.02 5.08 2.32
N ASP A 80 -7.54 4.19 3.16
CA ASP A 80 -8.38 4.58 4.30
C ASP A 80 -7.57 5.41 5.31
N TYR A 81 -6.33 5.02 5.56
CA TYR A 81 -5.45 5.77 6.44
C TYR A 81 -5.22 7.19 5.91
N LEU A 82 -5.00 7.31 4.61
CA LEU A 82 -4.80 8.61 3.97
C LEU A 82 -6.06 9.48 4.07
N GLU A 83 -7.23 8.89 3.86
CA GLU A 83 -8.50 9.59 3.97
C GLU A 83 -8.72 10.12 5.38
N ASN A 84 -8.38 9.34 6.39
CA ASN A 84 -8.57 9.74 7.79
C ASN A 84 -7.55 10.78 8.25
N LYS A 85 -6.48 10.95 7.51
CA LYS A 85 -5.43 11.91 7.86
C LYS A 85 -5.70 13.31 7.33
N LYS A 86 -6.65 13.47 6.47
CA LYS A 86 -7.01 14.79 5.91
C LYS A 86 -7.53 15.74 6.94
#